data_f23f788175136be00183daa6ef2781d5
#
_entry.id   f23f788175136be00183daa6ef2781d5
#
_cell.length_a   1.000
_cell.length_b   1.000
_cell.length_c   1.000
_cell.angle_alpha   90.00
_cell.angle_beta   90.00
_cell.angle_gamma   90.00
#
_symmetry.space_group_name_H-M   'P 1'
#
loop_
_entity.id
_entity.type
_entity.pdbx_description
1 polymer ?
#
loop_
_entity_poly.entity_id
_entity_poly.type
_entity_poly.pdbx_seq_one_letter_code
_entity_poly.pdbx_strand_id
1 'polypeptide(L)'
;MNKTMKLVAVGAAFLFGTTLVSDHTVHADTPRFDMVDVSNWNGYLSVGDFVNMRNQGVKAITTKVSEGTWYQDPTAANNIANAQAAGLYVNGYYFAHATDNATAVQEANYAVATAQADGLGVGAVLAVDAESPNQMAMGTAMQAVNATAEHQVGIAGGYRSTTYTMGSHVETTPDGDKSWIAHYPYTPTASQNYYSSEHGWQWFDHATCDGVSGAFDITQLYDNFFTADQAVIKKNHGDSATVWSKGGVWYTDKSFKHKANGIKKHMGAYWSFANGKLIKSNWTNSWGLHYWSDGDGKLVQGEGDWHGYHFNFGTDGTFNAKTATVNNLADIIK
;
A
#
# COMPACT_ATOMS: atom_id res chain seq x y z
N MET A 1 -59.78 12.99 -16.16
CA MET A 1 -59.17 11.62 -16.25
C MET A 1 -57.69 11.75 -15.92
N ASN A 2 -57.34 11.57 -14.65
CA ASN A 2 -55.95 11.62 -14.20
C ASN A 2 -55.35 10.23 -14.27
N LYS A 3 -54.30 10.08 -15.07
CA LYS A 3 -53.46 8.85 -15.06
C LYS A 3 -52.30 9.06 -14.12
N THR A 4 -52.39 8.44 -12.95
CA THR A 4 -51.31 8.33 -11.95
C THR A 4 -50.27 7.33 -12.42
N MET A 5 -49.08 7.78 -12.73
CA MET A 5 -47.93 6.91 -13.00
C MET A 5 -47.41 6.35 -11.68
N LYS A 6 -47.52 5.04 -11.50
CA LYS A 6 -46.92 4.34 -10.38
C LYS A 6 -45.43 4.12 -10.66
N LEU A 7 -44.60 4.74 -9.83
CA LEU A 7 -43.16 4.48 -9.77
C LEU A 7 -42.97 3.11 -9.11
N VAL A 8 -42.47 2.15 -9.85
CA VAL A 8 -42.05 0.86 -9.28
C VAL A 8 -40.62 1.01 -8.80
N ALA A 9 -40.46 1.14 -7.50
CA ALA A 9 -39.15 1.03 -6.88
C ALA A 9 -38.74 -0.46 -6.87
N VAL A 10 -37.72 -0.83 -7.65
CA VAL A 10 -37.09 -2.12 -7.56
C VAL A 10 -36.14 -2.06 -6.37
N GLY A 11 -36.62 -2.53 -5.24
CA GLY A 11 -35.78 -2.77 -4.07
C GLY A 11 -34.94 -4.02 -4.33
N ALA A 12 -33.64 -3.88 -4.44
CA ALA A 12 -32.72 -4.99 -4.32
C ALA A 12 -32.74 -5.48 -2.88
N ALA A 13 -33.44 -6.58 -2.63
CA ALA A 13 -33.38 -7.28 -1.37
C ALA A 13 -32.03 -7.99 -1.30
N PHE A 14 -31.11 -7.47 -0.52
CA PHE A 14 -29.94 -8.21 -0.07
C PHE A 14 -30.43 -9.34 0.85
N LEU A 15 -30.54 -10.52 0.32
CA LEU A 15 -30.63 -11.74 1.11
C LEU A 15 -29.29 -11.94 1.81
N PHE A 16 -29.24 -11.65 3.11
CA PHE A 16 -28.19 -12.16 3.98
C PHE A 16 -28.31 -13.69 4.03
N GLY A 17 -27.74 -14.34 3.04
CA GLY A 17 -27.38 -15.74 3.17
C GLY A 17 -26.21 -15.80 4.13
N THR A 18 -26.36 -16.50 5.25
CA THR A 18 -25.24 -16.96 6.06
C THR A 18 -24.46 -17.96 5.22
N THR A 19 -23.56 -17.46 4.37
CA THR A 19 -22.52 -18.28 3.79
C THR A 19 -21.56 -18.58 4.92
N LEU A 20 -21.47 -19.86 5.27
CA LEU A 20 -20.35 -20.41 6.00
C LEU A 20 -19.09 -19.91 5.29
N VAL A 21 -18.35 -19.01 5.95
CA VAL A 21 -17.01 -18.61 5.52
C VAL A 21 -16.18 -19.88 5.68
N SER A 22 -16.02 -20.63 4.59
CA SER A 22 -15.03 -21.69 4.57
C SER A 22 -13.68 -20.99 4.61
N ASP A 23 -12.89 -21.27 5.64
CA ASP A 23 -11.49 -20.93 5.72
C ASP A 23 -10.80 -21.41 4.43
N HIS A 24 -10.57 -20.48 3.50
CA HIS A 24 -9.75 -20.76 2.35
C HIS A 24 -8.29 -20.55 2.75
N THR A 25 -7.73 -21.53 3.44
CA THR A 25 -6.29 -21.76 3.39
C THR A 25 -5.87 -21.84 1.93
N VAL A 26 -4.77 -21.18 1.56
CA VAL A 26 -4.21 -21.24 0.21
C VAL A 26 -4.05 -22.70 -0.19
N HIS A 27 -4.96 -23.22 -0.98
CA HIS A 27 -4.98 -24.62 -1.37
C HIS A 27 -4.19 -24.82 -2.66
N ALA A 28 -3.59 -26.01 -2.79
CA ALA A 28 -2.90 -26.46 -4.00
C ALA A 28 -3.77 -26.40 -5.28
N ASP A 29 -5.05 -26.09 -5.13
CA ASP A 29 -6.06 -26.10 -6.19
C ASP A 29 -6.42 -24.72 -6.78
N THR A 30 -5.82 -23.63 -6.28
CA THR A 30 -6.05 -22.26 -6.80
C THR A 30 -4.81 -21.72 -7.52
N PRO A 31 -4.94 -20.69 -8.38
CA PRO A 31 -3.77 -19.98 -8.90
C PRO A 31 -2.87 -19.46 -7.79
N ARG A 32 -1.60 -19.16 -8.11
CA ARG A 32 -0.62 -18.73 -7.10
C ARG A 32 -0.98 -17.37 -6.50
N PHE A 33 -0.66 -17.23 -5.24
CA PHE A 33 -0.81 -16.05 -4.43
C PHE A 33 0.55 -15.32 -4.32
N ASP A 34 1.05 -14.80 -5.47
CA ASP A 34 2.40 -14.26 -5.56
C ASP A 34 2.48 -12.78 -5.14
N MET A 35 1.43 -11.98 -5.42
CA MET A 35 1.39 -10.56 -5.11
C MET A 35 0.01 -10.16 -4.58
N VAL A 36 0.01 -9.22 -3.65
CA VAL A 36 -1.18 -8.56 -3.10
C VAL A 36 -1.14 -7.09 -3.47
N ASP A 37 -2.27 -6.51 -3.85
CA ASP A 37 -2.36 -5.06 -3.93
C ASP A 37 -3.30 -4.49 -2.86
N VAL A 38 -2.96 -3.29 -2.41
CA VAL A 38 -3.57 -2.64 -1.26
C VAL A 38 -3.73 -1.14 -1.46
N SER A 39 -4.66 -0.57 -0.71
CA SER A 39 -4.92 0.87 -0.68
C SER A 39 -5.45 1.28 0.69
N ASN A 40 -5.93 2.53 0.80
CA ASN A 40 -6.64 3.00 1.98
C ASN A 40 -7.86 2.14 2.36
N TRP A 41 -8.41 1.35 1.43
CA TRP A 41 -9.52 0.41 1.72
C TRP A 41 -9.10 -0.71 2.68
N ASN A 42 -7.83 -1.14 2.60
CA ASN A 42 -7.25 -2.14 3.50
C ASN A 42 -6.71 -1.53 4.79
N GLY A 43 -6.60 -0.20 4.85
CA GLY A 43 -6.09 0.53 5.99
C GLY A 43 -4.57 0.41 6.18
N TYR A 44 -4.13 0.73 7.38
CA TYR A 44 -2.73 0.65 7.78
C TYR A 44 -2.38 -0.79 8.16
N LEU A 45 -1.60 -1.44 7.32
CA LEU A 45 -1.11 -2.80 7.57
C LEU A 45 0.20 -2.77 8.36
N SER A 46 0.34 -3.69 9.31
CA SER A 46 1.54 -3.81 10.12
C SER A 46 2.62 -4.66 9.44
N VAL A 47 3.85 -4.63 9.98
CA VAL A 47 4.90 -5.56 9.53
C VAL A 47 4.46 -7.01 9.75
N GLY A 48 3.74 -7.28 10.87
CA GLY A 48 3.22 -8.61 11.16
C GLY A 48 2.22 -9.09 10.11
N ASP A 49 1.32 -8.22 9.64
CA ASP A 49 0.39 -8.53 8.57
C ASP A 49 1.16 -8.93 7.29
N PHE A 50 2.16 -8.16 6.89
CA PHE A 50 2.99 -8.48 5.72
C PHE A 50 3.87 -9.71 5.92
N VAL A 51 4.35 -9.98 7.13
CA VAL A 51 5.04 -11.24 7.46
C VAL A 51 4.10 -12.44 7.30
N ASN A 52 2.85 -12.32 7.76
CA ASN A 52 1.84 -13.36 7.60
C ASN A 52 1.54 -13.62 6.12
N MET A 53 1.36 -12.56 5.32
CA MET A 53 1.21 -12.68 3.86
C MET A 53 2.41 -13.39 3.22
N ARG A 54 3.63 -12.97 3.54
CA ARG A 54 4.86 -13.59 3.04
C ARG A 54 4.94 -15.08 3.40
N ASN A 55 4.58 -15.45 4.62
CA ASN A 55 4.59 -16.84 5.08
C ASN A 55 3.57 -17.71 4.32
N GLN A 56 2.56 -17.11 3.69
CA GLN A 56 1.57 -17.76 2.84
C GLN A 56 1.96 -17.74 1.34
N GLY A 57 3.17 -17.27 1.01
CA GLY A 57 3.72 -17.34 -0.34
C GLY A 57 3.73 -16.02 -1.12
N VAL A 58 3.22 -14.93 -0.52
CA VAL A 58 3.31 -13.58 -1.12
C VAL A 58 4.77 -13.19 -1.25
N LYS A 59 5.17 -12.72 -2.42
CA LYS A 59 6.52 -12.27 -2.76
C LYS A 59 6.61 -10.76 -2.87
N ALA A 60 5.52 -10.14 -3.32
CA ALA A 60 5.45 -8.70 -3.57
C ALA A 60 4.13 -8.10 -3.08
N ILE A 61 4.16 -6.80 -2.79
CA ILE A 61 2.95 -5.99 -2.66
C ILE A 61 2.99 -4.84 -3.66
N THR A 62 1.80 -4.38 -4.05
CA THR A 62 1.63 -3.15 -4.81
C THR A 62 0.65 -2.26 -4.04
N THR A 63 1.04 -1.03 -3.68
CA THR A 63 0.18 -0.13 -2.90
C THR A 63 -0.25 1.08 -3.72
N LYS A 64 -1.51 1.50 -3.59
CA LYS A 64 -1.97 2.76 -4.15
C LYS A 64 -1.12 3.89 -3.57
N VAL A 65 -0.58 4.77 -4.42
CA VAL A 65 0.14 5.97 -3.98
C VAL A 65 -0.68 7.23 -4.23
N SER A 66 -1.38 7.29 -5.37
CA SER A 66 -2.16 8.48 -5.72
C SER A 66 -3.32 8.17 -6.67
N GLU A 67 -4.12 9.20 -6.98
CA GLU A 67 -5.16 9.18 -8.00
C GLU A 67 -5.19 10.54 -8.70
N GLY A 68 -5.16 10.54 -10.01
CA GLY A 68 -5.07 11.76 -10.81
C GLY A 68 -3.92 12.65 -10.34
N THR A 69 -4.21 13.95 -10.18
CA THR A 69 -3.27 14.95 -9.62
C THR A 69 -3.74 15.55 -8.30
N TRP A 70 -4.74 14.93 -7.64
CA TRP A 70 -5.45 15.56 -6.51
C TRP A 70 -5.54 14.70 -5.25
N TYR A 71 -5.28 13.39 -5.32
CA TYR A 71 -5.37 12.49 -4.18
C TYR A 71 -4.05 11.80 -3.93
N GLN A 72 -3.68 11.69 -2.67
CA GLN A 72 -2.58 10.87 -2.17
C GLN A 72 -3.15 9.84 -1.21
N ASP A 73 -2.76 8.58 -1.36
CA ASP A 73 -3.26 7.52 -0.48
C ASP A 73 -2.62 7.67 0.91
N PRO A 74 -3.41 7.89 1.96
CA PRO A 74 -2.87 8.15 3.31
C PRO A 74 -2.14 6.95 3.91
N THR A 75 -2.36 5.73 3.38
CA THR A 75 -1.75 4.50 3.88
C THR A 75 -0.45 4.12 3.17
N ALA A 76 -0.16 4.74 2.01
CA ALA A 76 0.94 4.34 1.13
C ALA A 76 2.29 4.30 1.85
N ALA A 77 2.69 5.39 2.49
CA ALA A 77 3.98 5.48 3.18
C ALA A 77 4.15 4.41 4.27
N ASN A 78 3.07 4.12 5.02
CA ASN A 78 3.05 3.06 6.02
C ASN A 78 3.21 1.68 5.39
N ASN A 79 2.39 1.39 4.38
CA ASN A 79 2.34 0.07 3.75
C ASN A 79 3.66 -0.23 3.01
N ILE A 80 4.24 0.77 2.32
CA ILE A 80 5.57 0.66 1.71
C ILE A 80 6.61 0.27 2.76
N ALA A 81 6.71 1.03 3.83
CA ALA A 81 7.76 0.82 4.82
C ALA A 81 7.59 -0.51 5.57
N ASN A 82 6.37 -0.89 5.93
CA ASN A 82 6.11 -2.11 6.67
C ASN A 82 6.29 -3.36 5.81
N ALA A 83 5.91 -3.31 4.54
CA ALA A 83 6.16 -4.41 3.61
C ALA A 83 7.66 -4.59 3.32
N GLN A 84 8.42 -3.49 3.17
CA GLN A 84 9.89 -3.54 3.07
C GLN A 84 10.51 -4.17 4.32
N ALA A 85 10.06 -3.78 5.51
CA ALA A 85 10.52 -4.35 6.78
C ALA A 85 10.18 -5.85 6.90
N ALA A 86 9.07 -6.29 6.32
CA ALA A 86 8.70 -7.69 6.24
C ALA A 86 9.51 -8.49 5.20
N GLY A 87 10.34 -7.82 4.38
CA GLY A 87 11.19 -8.46 3.36
C GLY A 87 10.45 -8.82 2.07
N LEU A 88 9.35 -8.14 1.78
CA LEU A 88 8.64 -8.23 0.51
C LEU A 88 9.24 -7.27 -0.53
N TYR A 89 9.09 -7.60 -1.81
CA TYR A 89 9.23 -6.61 -2.88
C TYR A 89 8.06 -5.63 -2.79
N VAL A 90 8.34 -4.33 -2.94
CA VAL A 90 7.33 -3.29 -2.75
C VAL A 90 7.20 -2.46 -4.00
N ASN A 91 5.99 -2.38 -4.52
CA ASN A 91 5.63 -1.65 -5.72
C ASN A 91 4.51 -0.66 -5.41
N GLY A 92 4.22 0.23 -6.34
CA GLY A 92 3.13 1.16 -6.24
C GLY A 92 2.24 1.15 -7.48
N TYR A 93 1.06 1.73 -7.35
CA TYR A 93 0.22 2.08 -8.48
C TYR A 93 -0.48 3.43 -8.25
N TYR A 94 -0.88 4.07 -9.30
CA TYR A 94 -1.76 5.23 -9.22
C TYR A 94 -2.97 5.02 -10.11
N PHE A 95 -4.15 5.41 -9.61
CA PHE A 95 -5.39 5.35 -10.39
C PHE A 95 -5.40 6.51 -11.38
N ALA A 96 -5.34 6.18 -12.68
CA ALA A 96 -5.23 7.15 -13.74
C ALA A 96 -6.61 7.60 -14.26
N HIS A 97 -6.69 8.84 -14.69
CA HIS A 97 -7.87 9.42 -15.33
C HIS A 97 -7.56 10.04 -16.69
N ALA A 98 -6.29 10.13 -17.04
CA ALA A 98 -5.82 10.77 -18.27
C ALA A 98 -6.41 10.09 -19.52
N THR A 99 -6.92 10.90 -20.43
CA THR A 99 -7.40 10.47 -21.74
C THR A 99 -6.63 11.14 -22.90
N ASP A 100 -5.54 11.84 -22.56
CA ASP A 100 -4.59 12.45 -23.49
C ASP A 100 -3.17 12.43 -22.90
N ASN A 101 -2.16 12.55 -23.77
CA ASN A 101 -0.76 12.47 -23.38
C ASN A 101 -0.31 13.58 -22.41
N ALA A 102 -0.87 14.78 -22.52
CA ALA A 102 -0.46 15.88 -21.66
C ALA A 102 -0.93 15.68 -20.23
N THR A 103 -2.18 15.21 -20.06
CA THR A 103 -2.72 14.82 -18.75
C THR A 103 -2.00 13.59 -18.19
N ALA A 104 -1.69 12.60 -19.03
CA ALA A 104 -0.92 11.41 -18.62
C ALA A 104 0.45 11.77 -18.03
N VAL A 105 1.17 12.71 -18.65
CA VAL A 105 2.44 13.23 -18.12
C VAL A 105 2.25 13.91 -16.76
N GLN A 106 1.19 14.69 -16.57
CA GLN A 106 0.92 15.38 -15.31
C GLN A 106 0.61 14.39 -14.17
N GLU A 107 -0.26 13.41 -14.43
CA GLU A 107 -0.62 12.39 -13.45
C GLU A 107 0.59 11.50 -13.10
N ALA A 108 1.37 11.08 -14.09
CA ALA A 108 2.59 10.30 -13.87
C ALA A 108 3.61 11.06 -13.01
N ASN A 109 3.85 12.35 -13.29
CA ASN A 109 4.73 13.18 -12.46
C ASN A 109 4.22 13.32 -11.02
N TYR A 110 2.94 13.51 -10.83
CA TYR A 110 2.33 13.57 -9.51
C TYR A 110 2.49 12.25 -8.75
N ALA A 111 2.22 11.13 -9.41
CA ALA A 111 2.38 9.80 -8.85
C ALA A 111 3.84 9.50 -8.48
N VAL A 112 4.80 9.86 -9.33
CA VAL A 112 6.24 9.73 -9.06
C VAL A 112 6.65 10.54 -7.84
N ALA A 113 6.25 11.82 -7.78
CA ALA A 113 6.58 12.68 -6.64
C ALA A 113 5.99 12.12 -5.32
N THR A 114 4.75 11.61 -5.36
CA THR A 114 4.09 10.97 -4.21
C THR A 114 4.80 9.68 -3.81
N ALA A 115 5.08 8.79 -4.76
CA ALA A 115 5.76 7.52 -4.51
C ALA A 115 7.15 7.73 -3.88
N GLN A 116 7.92 8.71 -4.38
CA GLN A 116 9.21 9.10 -3.80
C GLN A 116 9.05 9.65 -2.38
N ALA A 117 8.04 10.52 -2.16
CA ALA A 117 7.73 11.07 -0.84
C ALA A 117 7.34 9.97 0.15
N ASP A 118 6.62 8.94 -0.29
CA ASP A 118 6.19 7.79 0.52
C ASP A 118 7.28 6.73 0.72
N GLY A 119 8.41 6.85 0.01
CA GLY A 119 9.56 5.97 0.21
C GLY A 119 9.61 4.74 -0.69
N LEU A 120 8.89 4.77 -1.80
CA LEU A 120 9.05 3.75 -2.84
C LEU A 120 10.45 3.83 -3.45
N GLY A 121 11.15 2.70 -3.49
CA GLY A 121 12.53 2.61 -3.96
C GLY A 121 12.66 2.69 -5.47
N VAL A 122 13.73 3.33 -5.95
CA VAL A 122 14.09 3.31 -7.37
C VAL A 122 14.23 1.86 -7.85
N GLY A 123 13.76 1.57 -9.06
CA GLY A 123 13.71 0.21 -9.60
C GLY A 123 12.48 -0.59 -9.18
N ALA A 124 11.64 -0.09 -8.25
CA ALA A 124 10.30 -0.64 -8.04
C ALA A 124 9.41 -0.43 -9.28
N VAL A 125 8.27 -1.11 -9.31
CA VAL A 125 7.21 -0.82 -10.28
C VAL A 125 6.33 0.30 -9.73
N LEU A 126 5.97 1.26 -10.57
CA LEU A 126 4.87 2.18 -10.36
C LEU A 126 3.90 2.02 -11.53
N ALA A 127 2.85 1.26 -11.31
CA ALA A 127 1.89 0.88 -12.36
C ALA A 127 0.90 2.02 -12.66
N VAL A 128 0.50 2.10 -13.93
CA VAL A 128 -0.60 2.95 -14.41
C VAL A 128 -1.88 2.13 -14.30
N ASP A 129 -2.73 2.44 -13.36
CA ASP A 129 -4.03 1.80 -13.20
C ASP A 129 -5.05 2.50 -14.11
N ALA A 130 -5.28 1.90 -15.28
CA ALA A 130 -6.04 2.46 -16.39
C ALA A 130 -7.40 1.78 -16.53
N GLU A 131 -8.24 1.89 -15.51
CA GLU A 131 -9.58 1.27 -15.48
C GLU A 131 -10.74 2.28 -15.32
N SER A 132 -10.46 3.59 -15.44
CA SER A 132 -11.53 4.56 -15.39
C SER A 132 -12.50 4.39 -16.58
N PRO A 133 -13.81 4.60 -16.40
CA PRO A 133 -14.79 4.41 -17.49
C PRO A 133 -14.46 5.20 -18.76
N ASN A 134 -13.91 6.40 -18.62
CA ASN A 134 -13.52 7.23 -19.76
C ASN A 134 -12.37 6.64 -20.55
N GLN A 135 -11.38 6.07 -19.87
CA GLN A 135 -10.23 5.40 -20.49
C GLN A 135 -10.67 4.10 -21.19
N MET A 136 -11.46 3.28 -20.52
CA MET A 136 -11.97 2.04 -21.09
C MET A 136 -12.82 2.30 -22.35
N ALA A 137 -13.58 3.38 -22.37
CA ALA A 137 -14.41 3.77 -23.54
C ALA A 137 -13.58 4.19 -24.77
N MET A 138 -12.30 4.53 -24.60
CA MET A 138 -11.43 4.93 -25.72
C MET A 138 -10.83 3.73 -26.48
N GLY A 139 -10.84 2.52 -25.89
CA GLY A 139 -10.28 1.33 -26.52
C GLY A 139 -8.81 1.53 -26.93
N THR A 140 -8.45 1.13 -28.14
CA THR A 140 -7.07 1.19 -28.67
C THR A 140 -6.46 2.61 -28.70
N ALA A 141 -7.27 3.67 -28.64
CA ALA A 141 -6.73 5.03 -28.55
C ALA A 141 -5.98 5.29 -27.22
N MET A 142 -6.24 4.49 -26.18
CA MET A 142 -5.52 4.58 -24.92
C MET A 142 -4.09 4.03 -24.96
N GLN A 143 -3.74 3.19 -25.93
CA GLN A 143 -2.39 2.60 -26.02
C GLN A 143 -1.29 3.68 -25.98
N ALA A 144 -1.42 4.72 -26.77
CA ALA A 144 -0.43 5.81 -26.80
C ALA A 144 -0.44 6.65 -25.52
N VAL A 145 -1.59 6.82 -24.88
CA VAL A 145 -1.73 7.56 -23.62
C VAL A 145 -1.06 6.78 -22.48
N ASN A 146 -1.34 5.49 -22.39
CA ASN A 146 -0.75 4.62 -21.38
C ASN A 146 0.77 4.46 -21.60
N ALA A 147 1.24 4.27 -22.84
CA ALA A 147 2.67 4.26 -23.16
C ALA A 147 3.37 5.57 -22.75
N THR A 148 2.71 6.72 -22.95
CA THR A 148 3.22 8.02 -22.52
C THR A 148 3.32 8.09 -20.99
N ALA A 149 2.32 7.59 -20.27
CA ALA A 149 2.32 7.53 -18.81
C ALA A 149 3.46 6.65 -18.27
N GLU A 150 3.61 5.43 -18.81
CA GLU A 150 4.69 4.51 -18.42
C GLU A 150 6.08 5.10 -18.68
N HIS A 151 6.27 5.68 -19.87
CA HIS A 151 7.53 6.35 -20.21
C HIS A 151 7.84 7.48 -19.22
N GLN A 152 6.86 8.31 -18.88
CA GLN A 152 7.03 9.42 -17.96
C GLN A 152 7.37 8.95 -16.54
N VAL A 153 6.73 7.87 -16.06
CA VAL A 153 7.08 7.23 -14.77
C VAL A 153 8.55 6.83 -14.76
N GLY A 154 9.03 6.23 -15.85
CA GLY A 154 10.42 5.81 -15.99
C GLY A 154 11.41 6.97 -15.94
N ILE A 155 11.21 8.00 -16.76
CA ILE A 155 12.16 9.13 -16.86
C ILE A 155 12.13 10.04 -15.64
N ALA A 156 10.98 10.22 -14.99
CA ALA A 156 10.84 11.10 -13.83
C ALA A 156 11.29 10.44 -12.51
N GLY A 157 11.06 9.13 -12.34
CA GLY A 157 11.25 8.43 -11.07
C GLY A 157 12.30 7.33 -11.08
N GLY A 158 12.73 6.87 -12.25
CA GLY A 158 13.56 5.66 -12.37
C GLY A 158 12.83 4.39 -11.94
N TYR A 159 11.51 4.40 -11.97
CA TYR A 159 10.66 3.25 -11.73
C TYR A 159 10.47 2.45 -13.02
N ARG A 160 10.26 1.14 -12.90
CA ARG A 160 9.63 0.37 -13.97
C ARG A 160 8.15 0.70 -14.00
N SER A 161 7.52 0.62 -15.15
CA SER A 161 6.09 0.89 -15.26
C SER A 161 5.42 -0.13 -16.16
N THR A 162 4.14 -0.35 -15.93
CA THR A 162 3.26 -1.21 -16.69
C THR A 162 1.83 -0.71 -16.53
N THR A 163 0.98 -0.96 -17.50
CA THR A 163 -0.45 -0.67 -17.38
C THR A 163 -1.17 -1.82 -16.70
N TYR A 164 -1.98 -1.49 -15.67
CA TYR A 164 -3.03 -2.36 -15.16
C TYR A 164 -4.34 -2.03 -15.83
N THR A 165 -5.10 -3.05 -16.24
CA THR A 165 -6.45 -2.90 -16.79
C THR A 165 -7.28 -4.16 -16.62
N MET A 166 -8.60 -4.04 -16.84
CA MET A 166 -9.51 -5.18 -16.85
C MET A 166 -9.31 -6.04 -18.09
N GLY A 167 -9.44 -7.36 -17.98
CA GLY A 167 -9.31 -8.30 -19.09
C GLY A 167 -10.28 -8.09 -20.25
N SER A 168 -11.40 -7.38 -20.00
CA SER A 168 -12.32 -6.93 -21.03
C SER A 168 -11.82 -5.74 -21.84
N HIS A 169 -10.69 -5.12 -21.44
CA HIS A 169 -10.14 -3.89 -22.03
C HIS A 169 -8.62 -3.98 -22.27
N VAL A 170 -8.11 -5.19 -22.53
CA VAL A 170 -6.68 -5.40 -22.85
C VAL A 170 -6.22 -4.61 -24.07
N GLU A 171 -7.12 -4.21 -24.95
CA GLU A 171 -6.84 -3.35 -26.09
C GLU A 171 -6.38 -1.94 -25.70
N THR A 172 -6.51 -1.54 -24.43
CA THR A 172 -6.03 -0.25 -23.91
C THR A 172 -4.56 -0.27 -23.52
N THR A 173 -3.95 -1.45 -23.38
CA THR A 173 -2.54 -1.59 -22.99
C THR A 173 -1.61 -1.19 -24.14
N PRO A 174 -0.41 -0.66 -23.84
CA PRO A 174 0.57 -0.32 -24.86
C PRO A 174 0.91 -1.49 -25.77
N ASP A 175 1.01 -1.23 -27.07
CA ASP A 175 1.28 -2.26 -28.08
C ASP A 175 2.72 -2.80 -27.92
N GLY A 176 2.84 -4.12 -27.86
CA GLY A 176 4.13 -4.82 -27.74
C GLY A 176 4.70 -4.90 -26.33
N ASP A 177 4.11 -4.22 -25.34
CA ASP A 177 4.51 -4.29 -23.94
C ASP A 177 3.65 -5.29 -23.16
N LYS A 178 4.22 -5.87 -22.10
CA LYS A 178 3.46 -6.69 -21.17
C LYS A 178 2.76 -5.82 -20.13
N SER A 179 1.62 -6.32 -19.65
CA SER A 179 0.74 -5.60 -18.74
C SER A 179 0.39 -6.43 -17.50
N TRP A 180 -0.32 -5.82 -16.58
CA TRP A 180 -0.91 -6.47 -15.41
C TRP A 180 -2.43 -6.48 -15.59
N ILE A 181 -3.03 -7.66 -15.69
CA ILE A 181 -4.41 -7.81 -16.14
C ILE A 181 -5.29 -8.38 -15.03
N ALA A 182 -6.42 -7.71 -14.77
CA ALA A 182 -7.46 -8.20 -13.87
C ALA A 182 -8.52 -9.01 -14.62
N HIS A 183 -8.79 -10.23 -14.15
CA HIS A 183 -9.86 -11.06 -14.65
C HIS A 183 -10.27 -12.06 -13.56
N TYR A 184 -11.51 -12.02 -13.14
CA TYR A 184 -12.03 -12.78 -11.99
C TYR A 184 -12.94 -13.94 -12.45
N PRO A 185 -12.41 -15.13 -12.78
CA PRO A 185 -13.22 -16.30 -13.03
C PRO A 185 -13.91 -16.76 -11.74
N TYR A 186 -15.11 -17.31 -11.87
CA TYR A 186 -15.93 -17.69 -10.71
C TYR A 186 -15.24 -18.70 -9.77
N THR A 187 -14.51 -19.67 -10.33
CA THR A 187 -13.76 -20.69 -9.57
C THR A 187 -12.42 -20.95 -10.28
N PRO A 188 -11.42 -20.08 -10.10
CA PRO A 188 -10.12 -20.31 -10.73
C PRO A 188 -9.41 -21.50 -10.09
N THR A 189 -8.72 -22.30 -10.92
CA THR A 189 -7.94 -23.46 -10.48
C THR A 189 -6.45 -23.26 -10.73
N ALA A 190 -5.60 -24.02 -10.04
CA ALA A 190 -4.14 -23.96 -10.18
C ALA A 190 -3.63 -24.24 -11.60
N SER A 191 -4.43 -24.91 -12.42
CA SER A 191 -4.09 -25.19 -13.83
C SER A 191 -4.41 -24.03 -14.78
N GLN A 192 -5.16 -23.04 -14.34
CA GLN A 192 -5.49 -21.86 -15.14
C GLN A 192 -4.33 -20.87 -15.13
N ASN A 193 -3.97 -20.41 -16.32
CA ASN A 193 -2.89 -19.44 -16.53
C ASN A 193 -3.36 -18.39 -17.53
N TYR A 194 -4.44 -17.66 -17.18
CA TYR A 194 -4.92 -16.58 -18.01
C TYR A 194 -3.84 -15.49 -18.10
N TYR A 195 -3.72 -14.89 -19.28
CA TYR A 195 -2.76 -13.82 -19.55
C TYR A 195 -1.30 -14.17 -19.21
N SER A 196 -0.90 -15.45 -19.45
CA SER A 196 0.45 -15.93 -19.10
C SER A 196 1.58 -15.31 -19.94
N SER A 197 1.26 -14.58 -21.00
CA SER A 197 2.19 -13.72 -21.74
C SER A 197 2.49 -12.40 -21.04
N GLU A 198 1.66 -11.97 -20.10
CA GLU A 198 1.73 -10.72 -19.39
C GLU A 198 2.61 -10.81 -18.13
N HIS A 199 2.80 -9.70 -17.39
CA HIS A 199 3.55 -9.70 -16.14
C HIS A 199 2.81 -10.42 -15.02
N GLY A 200 1.47 -10.27 -14.96
CA GLY A 200 0.66 -10.88 -13.93
C GLY A 200 -0.82 -10.88 -14.25
N TRP A 201 -1.52 -11.78 -13.60
CA TRP A 201 -2.96 -11.91 -13.62
C TRP A 201 -3.53 -11.74 -12.21
N GLN A 202 -4.25 -10.62 -11.96
CA GLN A 202 -5.05 -10.43 -10.76
C GLN A 202 -6.32 -11.26 -10.92
N TRP A 203 -6.43 -12.32 -10.16
CA TRP A 203 -7.43 -13.36 -10.39
C TRP A 203 -8.55 -13.40 -9.36
N PHE A 204 -8.41 -12.66 -8.25
CA PHE A 204 -9.43 -12.58 -7.22
C PHE A 204 -9.29 -11.28 -6.43
N ASP A 205 -10.43 -10.71 -6.01
CA ASP A 205 -10.54 -9.40 -5.35
C ASP A 205 -11.02 -9.47 -3.89
N HIS A 206 -11.22 -10.66 -3.34
CA HIS A 206 -11.72 -10.88 -1.98
C HIS A 206 -10.97 -11.99 -1.24
N ALA A 207 -9.67 -12.14 -1.47
CA ALA A 207 -8.87 -13.14 -0.78
C ALA A 207 -8.67 -12.79 0.69
N THR A 208 -8.67 -13.79 1.54
CA THR A 208 -8.27 -13.66 2.94
C THR A 208 -6.88 -14.22 3.16
N CYS A 209 -6.12 -13.57 4.05
CA CYS A 209 -4.82 -14.06 4.49
C CYS A 209 -4.89 -14.46 5.95
N ASP A 210 -4.39 -15.62 6.31
CA ASP A 210 -4.40 -16.10 7.70
C ASP A 210 -3.67 -15.12 8.62
N GLY A 211 -4.34 -14.73 9.69
CA GLY A 211 -3.81 -13.78 10.66
C GLY A 211 -3.77 -12.33 10.19
N VAL A 212 -4.43 -11.99 9.07
CA VAL A 212 -4.56 -10.62 8.57
C VAL A 212 -6.03 -10.29 8.40
N SER A 213 -6.48 -9.16 8.94
CA SER A 213 -7.87 -8.74 8.80
C SER A 213 -8.11 -8.06 7.46
N GLY A 214 -9.22 -8.38 6.82
CA GLY A 214 -9.67 -7.78 5.57
C GLY A 214 -9.69 -8.74 4.40
N ALA A 215 -10.08 -8.22 3.25
CA ALA A 215 -10.03 -8.89 1.97
C ALA A 215 -9.04 -8.18 1.06
N PHE A 216 -8.40 -8.93 0.19
CA PHE A 216 -7.26 -8.46 -0.61
C PHE A 216 -7.40 -8.89 -2.06
N ASP A 217 -6.91 -8.05 -2.93
CA ASP A 217 -6.73 -8.36 -4.33
C ASP A 217 -5.43 -9.15 -4.52
N ILE A 218 -5.52 -10.26 -5.26
CA ILE A 218 -4.39 -11.19 -5.39
C ILE A 218 -4.05 -11.49 -6.83
N THR A 219 -2.75 -11.60 -7.08
CA THR A 219 -2.17 -11.75 -8.41
C THR A 219 -1.22 -12.95 -8.47
N GLN A 220 -1.34 -13.73 -9.54
CA GLN A 220 -0.34 -14.68 -9.99
C GLN A 220 0.64 -13.97 -10.93
N LEU A 221 1.93 -14.01 -10.62
CA LEU A 221 3.00 -13.43 -11.44
C LEU A 221 3.55 -14.45 -12.43
N TYR A 222 3.87 -14.01 -13.65
CA TYR A 222 4.41 -14.87 -14.70
C TYR A 222 5.90 -14.61 -14.98
N ASP A 223 6.42 -13.49 -14.50
CA ASP A 223 7.84 -13.16 -14.59
C ASP A 223 8.31 -12.42 -13.33
N ASN A 224 9.53 -11.90 -13.37
CA ASN A 224 10.11 -11.20 -12.22
C ASN A 224 9.95 -9.68 -12.28
N PHE A 225 9.03 -9.15 -13.09
CA PHE A 225 8.86 -7.71 -13.24
C PHE A 225 8.55 -7.01 -11.91
N PHE A 226 7.66 -7.57 -11.10
CA PHE A 226 7.30 -7.05 -9.77
C PHE A 226 8.23 -7.53 -8.64
N THR A 227 9.15 -8.44 -8.94
CA THR A 227 10.09 -9.04 -7.97
C THR A 227 11.55 -8.87 -8.38
N ALA A 228 11.85 -7.96 -9.30
CA ALA A 228 13.21 -7.63 -9.65
C ALA A 228 13.83 -6.66 -8.63
N ASP A 229 15.15 -6.56 -8.63
CA ASP A 229 15.91 -5.73 -7.71
C ASP A 229 15.41 -4.29 -7.71
N GLN A 230 15.20 -3.78 -6.52
CA GLN A 230 14.75 -2.42 -6.24
C GLN A 230 15.54 -1.86 -5.06
N ALA A 231 15.77 -0.55 -5.09
CA ALA A 231 16.38 0.12 -3.96
C ALA A 231 15.42 0.09 -2.76
N VAL A 232 15.86 -0.49 -1.66
CA VAL A 232 15.16 -0.34 -0.39
C VAL A 232 15.52 1.04 0.14
N ILE A 233 14.61 1.99 -0.01
CA ILE A 233 14.75 3.26 0.70
C ILE A 233 14.42 2.95 2.16
N LYS A 234 15.46 2.73 2.95
CA LYS A 234 15.37 2.69 4.40
C LYS A 234 14.96 4.08 4.89
N LYS A 235 13.72 4.49 4.64
CA LYS A 235 13.10 5.54 5.41
C LYS A 235 12.97 5.00 6.81
N ASN A 236 13.68 5.63 7.70
CA ASN A 236 13.85 5.35 9.10
C ASN A 236 12.54 5.08 9.85
N HIS A 237 11.88 3.96 9.60
CA HIS A 237 10.94 3.39 10.54
C HIS A 237 11.73 2.83 11.74
N GLY A 238 12.26 3.73 12.57
CA GLY A 238 13.03 3.31 13.71
C GLY A 238 14.13 2.32 13.36
N ASP A 239 14.61 2.38 12.13
CA ASP A 239 15.76 1.58 11.74
C ASP A 239 16.87 1.74 12.73
N SER A 240 17.53 0.65 12.97
CA SER A 240 18.70 0.42 13.79
C SER A 240 19.85 1.42 13.56
N ALA A 241 19.53 2.69 13.38
CA ALA A 241 20.49 3.75 13.59
C ALA A 241 20.83 3.65 15.08
N THR A 242 21.91 2.96 15.38
CA THR A 242 22.47 3.01 16.71
C THR A 242 22.59 4.47 17.08
N VAL A 243 21.95 4.91 18.14
CA VAL A 243 22.10 6.27 18.64
C VAL A 243 23.12 6.29 19.77
N TRP A 244 23.88 7.35 19.85
CA TRP A 244 24.92 7.56 20.88
C TRP A 244 24.57 8.79 21.68
N SER A 245 24.80 8.72 23.01
CA SER A 245 24.57 9.86 23.89
C SER A 245 25.90 10.50 24.29
N LYS A 246 25.93 11.84 24.25
CA LYS A 246 27.03 12.65 24.80
C LYS A 246 26.45 13.87 25.49
N GLY A 247 26.73 14.03 26.78
CA GLY A 247 26.23 15.17 27.56
C GLY A 247 24.72 15.27 27.61
N GLY A 248 23.98 14.14 27.60
CA GLY A 248 22.50 14.12 27.59
C GLY A 248 21.87 14.44 26.24
N VAL A 249 22.67 14.59 25.20
CA VAL A 249 22.19 14.79 23.81
C VAL A 249 22.45 13.51 23.02
N TRP A 250 21.47 13.09 22.21
CA TRP A 250 21.53 11.91 21.38
C TRP A 250 21.88 12.24 19.93
N TYR A 251 22.69 11.40 19.31
CA TYR A 251 23.24 11.56 17.99
C TYR A 251 23.08 10.29 17.15
N THR A 252 23.00 10.41 15.84
CA THR A 252 22.93 9.31 14.90
C THR A 252 24.30 8.86 14.37
N ASP A 253 25.39 9.48 14.88
CA ASP A 253 26.77 9.14 14.52
C ASP A 253 27.72 9.23 15.72
N LYS A 254 28.80 8.42 15.70
CA LYS A 254 29.82 8.41 16.74
C LYS A 254 30.69 9.67 16.80
N SER A 255 30.67 10.49 15.77
CA SER A 255 31.40 11.76 15.74
C SER A 255 30.63 12.90 16.42
N PHE A 256 29.38 12.61 16.86
CA PHE A 256 28.49 13.54 17.54
C PHE A 256 28.18 14.82 16.73
N LYS A 257 28.06 14.67 15.39
CA LYS A 257 27.76 15.78 14.50
C LYS A 257 26.27 15.89 14.18
N HIS A 258 25.56 14.77 14.09
CA HIS A 258 24.16 14.73 13.67
C HIS A 258 23.27 14.32 14.85
N LYS A 259 22.52 15.28 15.37
CA LYS A 259 21.56 15.05 16.45
C LYS A 259 20.45 14.14 16.00
N ALA A 260 20.01 13.23 16.88
CA ALA A 260 18.90 12.32 16.62
C ALA A 260 17.58 13.09 16.47
N ASN A 261 16.84 12.78 15.43
CA ASN A 261 15.49 13.29 15.18
C ASN A 261 14.59 12.14 14.73
N GLY A 262 13.29 12.26 15.00
CA GLY A 262 12.30 11.24 14.67
C GLY A 262 12.46 9.96 15.48
N ILE A 263 11.86 8.88 15.00
CA ILE A 263 11.86 7.59 15.69
C ILE A 263 13.14 6.82 15.35
N LYS A 264 13.79 6.26 16.38
CA LYS A 264 15.01 5.45 16.25
C LYS A 264 14.90 4.17 17.09
N LYS A 265 15.39 3.07 16.57
CA LYS A 265 15.51 1.81 17.32
C LYS A 265 16.81 1.82 18.09
N HIS A 266 16.74 1.62 19.40
CA HIS A 266 17.91 1.56 20.28
C HIS A 266 17.65 0.57 21.40
N MET A 267 18.63 -0.32 21.69
CA MET A 267 18.55 -1.34 22.74
C MET A 267 17.26 -2.18 22.68
N GLY A 268 16.84 -2.56 21.47
CA GLY A 268 15.67 -3.41 21.27
C GLY A 268 14.30 -2.71 21.39
N ALA A 269 14.30 -1.39 21.57
CA ALA A 269 13.08 -0.59 21.67
C ALA A 269 13.11 0.59 20.69
N TYR A 270 11.95 1.19 20.45
CA TYR A 270 11.82 2.40 19.66
C TYR A 270 11.70 3.62 20.58
N TRP A 271 12.33 4.70 20.17
CA TRP A 271 12.46 5.93 20.94
C TRP A 271 12.21 7.13 20.01
N SER A 272 11.54 8.15 20.52
CA SER A 272 11.27 9.37 19.76
C SER A 272 12.21 10.50 20.18
N PHE A 273 12.77 11.20 19.20
CA PHE A 273 13.75 12.26 19.41
C PHE A 273 13.37 13.54 18.69
N ALA A 274 13.63 14.67 19.33
CA ALA A 274 13.62 15.99 18.72
C ALA A 274 14.94 16.70 19.04
N ASN A 275 15.72 17.03 18.02
CA ASN A 275 16.99 17.75 18.13
C ASN A 275 17.95 17.16 19.19
N GLY A 276 18.02 15.84 19.20
CA GLY A 276 18.87 15.07 20.14
C GLY A 276 18.31 14.91 21.54
N LYS A 277 17.08 15.31 21.81
CA LYS A 277 16.40 15.09 23.08
C LYS A 277 15.30 14.04 22.91
N LEU A 278 15.13 13.19 23.91
CA LEU A 278 13.98 12.27 23.96
C LEU A 278 12.68 13.06 24.11
N ILE A 279 11.70 12.71 23.31
CA ILE A 279 10.31 13.13 23.48
C ILE A 279 9.73 12.18 24.54
N LYS A 280 9.26 12.72 25.64
CA LYS A 280 8.74 11.94 26.78
C LYS A 280 7.31 12.32 27.06
N SER A 281 6.47 11.34 27.43
CA SER A 281 5.07 11.54 27.77
C SER A 281 4.35 12.45 26.76
N ASN A 282 4.58 12.19 25.48
CA ASN A 282 4.05 13.05 24.42
C ASN A 282 3.84 12.27 23.11
N TRP A 283 3.00 12.84 22.28
CA TRP A 283 2.74 12.35 20.93
C TRP A 283 3.84 12.74 19.95
N THR A 284 4.13 11.83 19.04
CA THR A 284 5.00 12.08 17.88
C THR A 284 4.22 11.70 16.62
N ASN A 285 4.16 12.61 15.66
CA ASN A 285 3.62 12.34 14.33
C ASN A 285 4.78 11.98 13.41
N SER A 286 4.70 10.80 12.79
CA SER A 286 5.67 10.36 11.82
C SER A 286 4.98 9.47 10.80
N TRP A 287 5.29 9.66 9.52
CA TRP A 287 4.72 8.87 8.40
C TRP A 287 3.17 8.85 8.35
N GLY A 288 2.52 9.93 8.76
CA GLY A 288 1.05 10.02 8.82
C GLY A 288 0.43 9.25 9.98
N LEU A 289 1.22 8.68 10.88
CA LEU A 289 0.80 7.93 12.05
C LEU A 289 1.15 8.67 13.34
N HIS A 290 0.40 8.38 14.40
CA HIS A 290 0.59 8.95 15.72
C HIS A 290 1.20 7.90 16.66
N TYR A 291 2.23 8.29 17.39
CA TYR A 291 2.97 7.45 18.33
C TYR A 291 3.02 8.11 19.70
N TRP A 292 2.83 7.33 20.75
CA TRP A 292 2.96 7.81 22.11
C TRP A 292 4.28 7.38 22.72
N SER A 293 5.03 8.33 23.26
CA SER A 293 6.22 8.06 24.09
C SER A 293 5.85 8.06 25.56
N ASP A 294 6.30 7.05 26.30
CA ASP A 294 6.16 6.97 27.74
C ASP A 294 7.03 8.00 28.50
N GLY A 295 7.03 7.92 29.82
CA GLY A 295 7.81 8.81 30.69
C GLY A 295 9.34 8.71 30.50
N ASP A 296 9.81 7.62 29.92
CA ASP A 296 11.22 7.41 29.59
C ASP A 296 11.58 7.85 28.17
N GLY A 297 10.58 8.06 27.31
CA GLY A 297 10.73 8.42 25.90
C GLY A 297 10.71 7.20 24.97
N LYS A 298 10.36 6.02 25.49
CA LYS A 298 10.17 4.81 24.72
C LYS A 298 8.78 4.82 24.08
N LEU A 299 8.68 4.40 22.83
CA LEU A 299 7.39 4.28 22.16
C LEU A 299 6.60 3.11 22.74
N VAL A 300 5.35 3.38 23.09
CA VAL A 300 4.42 2.37 23.59
C VAL A 300 4.02 1.46 22.42
N GLN A 301 4.00 0.16 22.70
CA GLN A 301 3.53 -0.89 21.81
C GLN A 301 2.41 -1.66 22.50
N GLY A 302 1.53 -2.27 21.71
CA GLY A 302 0.38 -2.98 22.23
C GLY A 302 -0.76 -2.04 22.63
N GLU A 303 -1.63 -2.53 23.50
CA GLU A 303 -2.79 -1.77 23.97
C GLU A 303 -2.41 -0.90 25.17
N GLY A 304 -3.03 0.27 25.24
CA GLY A 304 -2.83 1.22 26.33
C GLY A 304 -3.93 2.26 26.43
N ASP A 305 -4.11 2.79 27.63
CA ASP A 305 -5.08 3.86 27.91
C ASP A 305 -4.36 5.20 28.10
N TRP A 306 -4.93 6.25 27.54
CA TRP A 306 -4.45 7.60 27.71
C TRP A 306 -5.61 8.58 27.78
N HIS A 307 -5.69 9.36 28.83
CA HIS A 307 -6.79 10.32 29.11
C HIS A 307 -8.19 9.74 28.95
N GLY A 308 -8.40 8.47 29.36
CA GLY A 308 -9.69 7.79 29.24
C GLY A 308 -10.04 7.23 27.86
N TYR A 309 -9.09 7.29 26.92
CA TYR A 309 -9.20 6.68 25.61
C TYR A 309 -8.33 5.45 25.50
N HIS A 310 -8.85 4.41 24.86
CA HIS A 310 -8.10 3.18 24.61
C HIS A 310 -7.44 3.23 23.23
N PHE A 311 -6.15 2.94 23.19
CA PHE A 311 -5.34 2.92 21.98
C PHE A 311 -4.70 1.55 21.78
N ASN A 312 -4.59 1.11 20.52
CA ASN A 312 -3.80 -0.03 20.14
C ASN A 312 -2.62 0.42 19.27
N PHE A 313 -1.41 0.30 19.81
CA PHE A 313 -0.16 0.70 19.16
C PHE A 313 0.52 -0.45 18.40
N GLY A 314 -0.16 -1.59 18.19
CA GLY A 314 0.42 -2.78 17.58
C GLY A 314 1.26 -3.60 18.55
N THR A 315 1.33 -4.91 18.31
CA THR A 315 2.02 -5.86 19.21
C THR A 315 3.18 -6.59 18.54
N ASP A 316 3.38 -6.39 17.26
CA ASP A 316 4.26 -7.15 16.39
C ASP A 316 5.66 -6.55 16.21
N GLY A 317 6.01 -5.56 17.04
CA GLY A 317 7.27 -4.82 16.92
C GLY A 317 7.21 -3.69 15.88
N THR A 318 6.08 -3.46 15.25
CA THR A 318 5.80 -2.24 14.51
C THR A 318 5.32 -1.17 15.47
N PHE A 319 5.49 0.09 15.10
CA PHE A 319 5.03 1.23 15.88
C PHE A 319 3.78 1.84 15.24
N ASN A 320 2.91 1.03 14.65
CA ASN A 320 1.65 1.48 14.13
C ASN A 320 0.70 1.78 15.28
N ALA A 321 0.40 3.05 15.49
CA ALA A 321 -0.68 3.44 16.37
C ALA A 321 -2.01 3.15 15.67
N LYS A 322 -2.69 2.07 16.05
CA LYS A 322 -4.08 1.84 15.67
C LYS A 322 -4.96 2.48 16.76
N THR A 323 -5.58 3.59 16.43
CA THR A 323 -6.60 4.18 17.31
C THR A 323 -7.92 3.45 17.10
N ALA A 324 -8.21 2.49 17.95
CA ALA A 324 -9.38 1.62 17.78
C ALA A 324 -10.73 2.33 18.04
N THR A 325 -10.77 3.48 18.71
CA THR A 325 -12.03 4.06 19.20
C THR A 325 -12.13 5.59 19.21
N VAL A 326 -11.20 6.30 18.58
CA VAL A 326 -11.24 7.77 18.60
C VAL A 326 -11.52 8.32 17.21
N ASN A 327 -12.73 8.86 17.04
CA ASN A 327 -13.15 9.47 15.78
C ASN A 327 -12.45 10.79 15.47
N ASN A 328 -11.69 11.35 16.41
CA ASN A 328 -11.04 12.65 16.25
C ASN A 328 -9.77 12.75 17.10
N LEU A 329 -8.74 12.02 16.71
CA LEU A 329 -7.45 12.05 17.42
C LEU A 329 -6.87 13.46 17.53
N ALA A 330 -7.10 14.31 16.52
CA ALA A 330 -6.64 15.70 16.50
C ALA A 330 -7.15 16.53 17.68
N ASP A 331 -8.30 16.19 18.27
CA ASP A 331 -8.86 16.88 19.43
C ASP A 331 -8.25 16.43 20.76
N ILE A 332 -7.60 15.27 20.77
CA ILE A 332 -7.05 14.64 21.97
C ILE A 332 -5.57 14.96 22.14
N ILE A 333 -4.84 15.16 21.04
CA ILE A 333 -3.39 15.37 21.01
C ILE A 333 -2.98 16.85 20.96
N LYS A 334 -3.91 17.74 21.31
CA LYS A 334 -3.62 19.19 21.43
C LYS A 334 -2.71 19.51 22.58
#